data_e550b5415d83780839c51a509e462db2
#
_entry.id   e550b5415d83780839c51a509e462db2
#
_cell.length_a   1.000
_cell.length_b   1.000
_cell.length_c   1.000
_cell.angle_alpha   90.00
_cell.angle_beta   90.00
_cell.angle_gamma   90.00
#
_symmetry.space_group_name_H-M   'P 1'
#
loop_
_entity.id
_entity.type
_entity.pdbx_description
1 polymer ?
#
loop_
_entity_poly.entity_id
_entity_poly.type
_entity_poly.pdbx_seq_one_letter_code
_entity_poly.pdbx_strand_id
1 'polypeptide(L)'
;MNKIIVLVLVSLTALVSVRADVSPEKRKEIEKMLRLTGMEKLVGQMETQMIASLKAQMPKASELFWTKFEQKINTRELVEKMIPLYDKYYTIEDIKAVNAFYESPTGQKMISTLPQLMQEAMKVGQEWGEKIGKQAAEEAEAELKKKSATKS
;
A
#
# COMPACT_ATOMS: atom_id res chain seq x y z
N MET A 1 74.74 -8.09 6.24
CA MET A 1 73.73 -6.99 6.18
C MET A 1 72.42 -7.65 5.76
N ASN A 2 71.56 -7.96 6.72
CA ASN A 2 70.30 -8.69 6.52
C ASN A 2 69.21 -7.70 6.08
N LYS A 3 68.63 -7.95 4.93
CA LYS A 3 67.40 -7.25 4.44
C LYS A 3 66.22 -8.03 4.97
N ILE A 4 65.54 -7.50 5.98
CA ILE A 4 64.24 -8.01 6.46
C ILE A 4 63.18 -7.51 5.49
N ILE A 5 62.57 -8.40 4.72
CA ILE A 5 61.39 -8.14 3.91
C ILE A 5 60.19 -8.28 4.80
N VAL A 6 59.56 -7.16 5.18
CA VAL A 6 58.29 -7.14 5.89
C VAL A 6 57.17 -7.37 4.84
N LEU A 7 56.58 -8.54 4.84
CA LEU A 7 55.42 -8.89 4.04
C LEU A 7 54.15 -8.39 4.76
N VAL A 8 53.64 -7.23 4.35
CA VAL A 8 52.35 -6.74 4.82
C VAL A 8 51.25 -7.48 4.06
N LEU A 9 50.68 -8.47 4.70
CA LEU A 9 49.45 -9.14 4.27
C LEU A 9 48.27 -8.19 4.52
N VAL A 10 47.87 -7.43 3.50
CA VAL A 10 46.59 -6.74 3.50
C VAL A 10 45.50 -7.76 3.27
N SER A 11 44.90 -8.23 4.35
CA SER A 11 43.67 -9.03 4.29
C SER A 11 42.51 -8.13 3.88
N LEU A 12 42.22 -8.14 2.58
CA LEU A 12 41.01 -7.54 2.00
C LEU A 12 39.82 -8.42 2.43
N THR A 13 39.28 -8.16 3.60
CA THR A 13 37.95 -8.70 3.99
C THR A 13 36.92 -8.04 3.12
N ALA A 14 36.57 -8.69 2.02
CA ALA A 14 35.38 -8.35 1.25
C ALA A 14 34.19 -8.44 2.21
N LEU A 15 33.65 -7.28 2.58
CA LEU A 15 32.32 -7.16 3.17
C LEU A 15 31.31 -7.61 2.10
N VAL A 16 31.12 -8.94 2.03
CA VAL A 16 29.96 -9.51 1.38
C VAL A 16 28.79 -9.01 2.21
N SER A 17 28.10 -7.98 1.70
CA SER A 17 26.77 -7.61 2.19
C SER A 17 25.87 -8.81 1.96
N VAL A 18 25.86 -9.75 2.90
CA VAL A 18 24.86 -10.80 2.98
C VAL A 18 23.55 -10.04 3.15
N ARG A 19 22.80 -9.93 2.07
CA ARG A 19 21.41 -9.57 2.13
C ARG A 19 20.78 -10.66 3.01
N ALA A 20 20.63 -10.36 4.29
CA ALA A 20 20.08 -11.31 5.27
C ALA A 20 18.68 -11.65 4.75
N ASP A 21 18.54 -12.89 4.32
CA ASP A 21 17.23 -13.40 3.91
C ASP A 21 16.32 -13.35 5.14
N VAL A 22 15.08 -12.91 4.96
CA VAL A 22 14.12 -12.81 6.06
C VAL A 22 14.03 -14.15 6.75
N SER A 23 14.23 -14.19 8.07
CA SER A 23 14.21 -15.46 8.80
C SER A 23 12.88 -16.19 8.55
N PRO A 24 12.88 -17.53 8.47
CA PRO A 24 11.66 -18.30 8.19
C PRO A 24 10.53 -18.02 9.19
N GLU A 25 10.87 -17.79 10.46
CA GLU A 25 9.90 -17.45 11.50
C GLU A 25 9.27 -16.08 11.24
N LYS A 26 10.09 -15.05 11.02
CA LYS A 26 9.60 -13.69 10.77
C LYS A 26 8.79 -13.61 9.48
N ARG A 27 9.21 -14.32 8.44
CA ARG A 27 8.46 -14.48 7.18
C ARG A 27 7.05 -15.01 7.44
N LYS A 28 6.93 -16.10 8.19
CA LYS A 28 5.63 -16.70 8.54
C LYS A 28 4.73 -15.74 9.31
N GLU A 29 5.30 -14.97 10.24
CA GLU A 29 4.53 -13.97 10.98
C GLU A 29 4.10 -12.80 10.09
N ILE A 30 4.92 -12.34 9.13
CA ILE A 30 4.55 -11.33 8.15
C ILE A 30 3.41 -11.84 7.25
N GLU A 31 3.51 -13.04 6.70
CA GLU A 31 2.45 -13.64 5.89
C GLU A 31 1.13 -13.74 6.66
N LYS A 32 1.20 -14.13 7.93
CA LYS A 32 0.04 -14.17 8.83
C LYS A 32 -0.59 -12.78 8.98
N MET A 33 0.23 -11.76 9.21
CA MET A 33 -0.22 -10.37 9.33
C MET A 33 -0.92 -9.89 8.05
N LEU A 34 -0.33 -10.16 6.87
CA LEU A 34 -0.91 -9.78 5.58
C LEU A 34 -2.28 -10.44 5.35
N ARG A 35 -2.46 -11.69 5.77
CA ARG A 35 -3.77 -12.37 5.72
C ARG A 35 -4.76 -11.75 6.70
N LEU A 36 -4.37 -11.59 7.97
CA LEU A 36 -5.23 -11.06 9.03
C LEU A 36 -5.74 -9.64 8.73
N THR A 37 -4.88 -8.79 8.17
CA THR A 37 -5.22 -7.42 7.78
C THR A 37 -6.00 -7.32 6.47
N GLY A 38 -6.20 -8.43 5.75
CA GLY A 38 -6.85 -8.45 4.44
C GLY A 38 -6.00 -7.84 3.32
N MET A 39 -4.71 -7.61 3.56
CA MET A 39 -3.80 -7.02 2.57
C MET A 39 -3.68 -7.88 1.30
N GLU A 40 -3.70 -9.20 1.42
CA GLU A 40 -3.69 -10.10 0.26
C GLU A 40 -4.92 -9.85 -0.66
N LYS A 41 -6.10 -9.63 -0.07
CA LYS A 41 -7.32 -9.30 -0.83
C LYS A 41 -7.22 -7.91 -1.48
N LEU A 42 -6.66 -6.95 -0.76
CA LEU A 42 -6.44 -5.59 -1.28
C LEU A 42 -5.48 -5.61 -2.48
N VAL A 43 -4.38 -6.36 -2.39
CA VAL A 43 -3.43 -6.55 -3.50
C VAL A 43 -4.13 -7.12 -4.74
N GLY A 44 -5.01 -8.12 -4.60
CA GLY A 44 -5.80 -8.65 -5.72
C GLY A 44 -6.76 -7.63 -6.34
N GLN A 45 -7.37 -6.75 -5.53
CA GLN A 45 -8.20 -5.65 -6.03
C GLN A 45 -7.37 -4.61 -6.79
N MET A 46 -6.20 -4.25 -6.27
CA MET A 46 -5.27 -3.33 -6.94
C MET A 46 -4.78 -3.89 -8.28
N GLU A 47 -4.51 -5.19 -8.35
CA GLU A 47 -4.17 -5.91 -9.58
C GLU A 47 -5.26 -5.73 -10.64
N THR A 48 -6.51 -6.00 -10.29
CA THR A 48 -7.66 -5.84 -11.19
C THR A 48 -7.78 -4.40 -11.72
N GLN A 49 -7.63 -3.40 -10.83
CA GLN A 49 -7.69 -1.99 -11.22
C GLN A 49 -6.50 -1.59 -12.10
N MET A 50 -5.30 -2.11 -11.82
CA MET A 50 -4.11 -1.88 -12.63
C MET A 50 -4.31 -2.42 -14.05
N ILE A 51 -4.81 -3.64 -14.20
CA ILE A 51 -5.09 -4.24 -15.51
C ILE A 51 -6.11 -3.38 -16.27
N ALA A 52 -7.19 -2.96 -15.63
CA ALA A 52 -8.19 -2.12 -16.24
C ALA A 52 -7.62 -0.77 -16.72
N SER A 53 -6.78 -0.14 -15.88
CA SER A 53 -6.10 1.11 -16.22
C SER A 53 -5.14 0.94 -17.38
N LEU A 54 -4.35 -0.13 -17.42
CA LEU A 54 -3.44 -0.43 -18.52
C LEU A 54 -4.19 -0.72 -19.82
N LYS A 55 -5.31 -1.45 -19.77
CA LYS A 55 -6.18 -1.67 -20.94
C LYS A 55 -6.67 -0.35 -21.53
N ALA A 56 -7.08 0.58 -20.69
CA ALA A 56 -7.53 1.91 -21.14
C ALA A 56 -6.39 2.73 -21.77
N GLN A 57 -5.16 2.61 -21.27
CA GLN A 57 -3.98 3.31 -21.80
C GLN A 57 -3.39 2.67 -23.07
N MET A 58 -3.67 1.38 -23.31
CA MET A 58 -3.15 0.61 -24.44
C MET A 58 -4.28 0.04 -25.32
N PRO A 59 -5.17 0.88 -25.89
CA PRO A 59 -6.36 0.42 -26.62
C PRO A 59 -6.03 -0.36 -27.90
N LYS A 60 -4.79 -0.29 -28.38
CA LYS A 60 -4.32 -1.02 -29.57
C LYS A 60 -3.67 -2.36 -29.24
N ALA A 61 -3.50 -2.71 -27.96
CA ALA A 61 -2.95 -3.99 -27.58
C ALA A 61 -3.96 -5.12 -27.89
N SER A 62 -3.46 -6.23 -28.47
CA SER A 62 -4.32 -7.34 -28.85
C SER A 62 -4.86 -8.12 -27.65
N GLU A 63 -6.00 -8.78 -27.82
CA GLU A 63 -6.54 -9.69 -26.79
C GLU A 63 -5.53 -10.79 -26.40
N LEU A 64 -4.73 -11.26 -27.35
CA LEU A 64 -3.67 -12.23 -27.06
C LEU A 64 -2.61 -11.66 -26.11
N PHE A 65 -2.24 -10.37 -26.27
CA PHE A 65 -1.34 -9.70 -25.34
C PHE A 65 -1.92 -9.69 -23.92
N TRP A 66 -3.19 -9.31 -23.76
CA TRP A 66 -3.85 -9.26 -22.45
C TRP A 66 -3.95 -10.63 -21.82
N THR A 67 -4.35 -11.64 -22.57
CA THR A 67 -4.37 -13.03 -22.09
C THR A 67 -3.01 -13.48 -21.55
N LYS A 68 -1.93 -13.18 -22.29
CA LYS A 68 -0.57 -13.52 -21.86
C LYS A 68 -0.09 -12.68 -20.68
N PHE A 69 -0.50 -11.42 -20.61
CA PHE A 69 -0.19 -10.53 -19.51
C PHE A 69 -0.86 -11.00 -18.21
N GLU A 70 -2.16 -11.27 -18.24
CA GLU A 70 -2.92 -11.78 -17.09
C GLU A 70 -2.38 -13.13 -16.59
N GLN A 71 -2.01 -14.03 -17.49
CA GLN A 71 -1.36 -15.30 -17.12
C GLN A 71 -0.01 -15.15 -16.41
N LYS A 72 0.67 -14.03 -16.60
CA LYS A 72 1.96 -13.72 -15.94
C LYS A 72 1.82 -13.00 -14.62
N ILE A 73 0.66 -12.41 -14.37
CA ILE A 73 0.39 -11.76 -13.08
C ILE A 73 0.20 -12.85 -12.03
N ASN A 74 0.90 -12.69 -10.93
CA ASN A 74 0.84 -13.59 -9.80
C ASN A 74 0.80 -12.77 -8.51
N THR A 75 -0.41 -12.59 -7.97
CA THR A 75 -0.66 -11.88 -6.71
C THR A 75 0.24 -12.40 -5.59
N ARG A 76 0.48 -13.71 -5.55
CA ARG A 76 1.36 -14.32 -4.54
C ARG A 76 2.80 -13.83 -4.68
N GLU A 77 3.31 -13.71 -5.90
CA GLU A 77 4.65 -13.16 -6.14
C GLU A 77 4.76 -11.71 -5.65
N LEU A 78 3.71 -10.91 -5.84
CA LEU A 78 3.67 -9.54 -5.34
C LEU A 78 3.69 -9.50 -3.80
N VAL A 79 2.90 -10.35 -3.14
CA VAL A 79 2.93 -10.51 -1.68
C VAL A 79 4.34 -10.92 -1.20
N GLU A 80 4.99 -11.87 -1.87
CA GLU A 80 6.37 -12.27 -1.56
C GLU A 80 7.37 -11.09 -1.65
N LYS A 81 7.19 -10.21 -2.63
CA LYS A 81 8.02 -8.99 -2.78
C LYS A 81 7.75 -7.95 -1.69
N MET A 82 6.61 -8.01 -1.00
CA MET A 82 6.29 -7.13 0.12
C MET A 82 6.97 -7.59 1.43
N ILE A 83 7.22 -8.88 1.60
CA ILE A 83 7.81 -9.43 2.84
C ILE A 83 9.09 -8.71 3.26
N PRO A 84 10.08 -8.46 2.39
CA PRO A 84 11.29 -7.72 2.75
C PRO A 84 11.03 -6.27 3.18
N LEU A 85 9.94 -5.65 2.73
CA LEU A 85 9.57 -4.30 3.15
C LEU A 85 9.12 -4.30 4.62
N TYR A 86 8.29 -5.27 5.01
CA TYR A 86 7.90 -5.44 6.41
C TYR A 86 9.08 -5.80 7.30
N ASP A 87 9.96 -6.70 6.83
CA ASP A 87 11.18 -7.06 7.54
C ASP A 87 12.08 -5.86 7.84
N LYS A 88 12.15 -4.92 6.92
CA LYS A 88 12.95 -3.70 7.07
C LYS A 88 12.42 -2.76 8.15
N TYR A 89 11.10 -2.64 8.31
CA TYR A 89 10.48 -1.62 9.15
C TYR A 89 10.00 -2.12 10.51
N TYR A 90 9.77 -3.43 10.66
CA TYR A 90 9.20 -4.00 11.87
C TYR A 90 10.10 -5.09 12.46
N THR A 91 10.18 -5.16 13.76
CA THR A 91 10.77 -6.31 14.47
C THR A 91 9.79 -7.49 14.43
N ILE A 92 10.27 -8.69 14.74
CA ILE A 92 9.38 -9.85 14.84
C ILE A 92 8.38 -9.70 15.99
N GLU A 93 8.78 -9.03 17.06
CA GLU A 93 7.95 -8.71 18.21
C GLU A 93 6.80 -7.78 17.84
N ASP A 94 7.07 -6.73 17.04
CA ASP A 94 6.05 -5.83 16.53
C ASP A 94 5.01 -6.59 15.71
N ILE A 95 5.46 -7.45 14.80
CA ILE A 95 4.58 -8.24 13.94
C ILE A 95 3.73 -9.21 14.75
N LYS A 96 4.31 -9.90 15.74
CA LYS A 96 3.58 -10.78 16.65
C LYS A 96 2.54 -10.01 17.47
N ALA A 97 2.86 -8.81 17.93
CA ALA A 97 1.90 -7.97 18.66
C ALA A 97 0.72 -7.54 17.78
N VAL A 98 0.97 -7.14 16.54
CA VAL A 98 -0.06 -6.83 15.54
C VAL A 98 -0.92 -8.05 15.25
N ASN A 99 -0.32 -9.21 15.05
CA ASN A 99 -1.04 -10.46 14.83
C ASN A 99 -1.95 -10.80 16.01
N ALA A 100 -1.44 -10.71 17.23
CA ALA A 100 -2.22 -10.96 18.44
C ALA A 100 -3.41 -10.00 18.58
N PHE A 101 -3.22 -8.71 18.23
CA PHE A 101 -4.31 -7.76 18.20
C PHE A 101 -5.40 -8.17 17.19
N TYR A 102 -5.02 -8.45 15.95
CA TYR A 102 -5.99 -8.80 14.91
C TYR A 102 -6.66 -10.17 15.12
N GLU A 103 -6.05 -11.07 15.88
CA GLU A 103 -6.66 -12.33 16.32
C GLU A 103 -7.65 -12.14 17.49
N SER A 104 -7.59 -11.01 18.20
CA SER A 104 -8.51 -10.72 19.29
C SER A 104 -9.94 -10.43 18.79
N PRO A 105 -10.97 -10.59 19.63
CA PRO A 105 -12.35 -10.25 19.27
C PRO A 105 -12.50 -8.79 18.79
N THR A 106 -11.77 -7.86 19.40
CA THR A 106 -11.77 -6.44 19.00
C THR A 106 -11.13 -6.23 17.64
N GLY A 107 -9.99 -6.85 17.38
CA GLY A 107 -9.32 -6.78 16.08
C GLY A 107 -10.17 -7.38 14.96
N GLN A 108 -10.80 -8.52 15.19
CA GLN A 108 -11.71 -9.15 14.24
C GLN A 108 -12.95 -8.26 13.95
N LYS A 109 -13.53 -7.66 14.99
CA LYS A 109 -14.61 -6.70 14.83
C LYS A 109 -14.17 -5.51 13.99
N MET A 110 -12.99 -4.95 14.27
CA MET A 110 -12.44 -3.82 13.51
C MET A 110 -12.32 -4.13 12.01
N ILE A 111 -11.74 -5.28 11.64
CA ILE A 111 -11.60 -5.69 10.24
C ILE A 111 -12.96 -5.87 9.58
N SER A 112 -13.89 -6.57 10.24
CA SER A 112 -15.20 -6.89 9.67
C SER A 112 -16.10 -5.67 9.50
N THR A 113 -15.95 -4.65 10.34
CA THR A 113 -16.77 -3.41 10.27
C THR A 113 -16.16 -2.33 9.39
N LEU A 114 -14.85 -2.39 9.10
CA LEU A 114 -14.15 -1.35 8.34
C LEU A 114 -14.79 -1.03 6.97
N PRO A 115 -15.19 -2.01 6.13
CA PRO A 115 -15.82 -1.73 4.84
C PRO A 115 -17.11 -0.93 4.98
N GLN A 116 -17.97 -1.27 5.94
CA GLN A 116 -19.22 -0.56 6.20
C GLN A 116 -18.95 0.85 6.72
N LEU A 117 -18.03 0.99 7.67
CA LEU A 117 -17.62 2.29 8.20
C LEU A 117 -17.11 3.22 7.10
N MET A 118 -16.31 2.69 6.16
CA MET A 118 -15.83 3.48 5.03
C MET A 118 -16.97 3.92 4.09
N GLN A 119 -17.96 3.07 3.83
CA GLN A 119 -19.13 3.42 3.03
C GLN A 119 -19.95 4.51 3.69
N GLU A 120 -20.21 4.40 4.99
CA GLU A 120 -20.94 5.42 5.77
C GLU A 120 -20.16 6.74 5.82
N ALA A 121 -18.84 6.69 6.03
CA ALA A 121 -17.99 7.87 6.01
C ALA A 121 -18.01 8.60 4.65
N MET A 122 -18.01 7.86 3.54
CA MET A 122 -18.15 8.45 2.21
C MET A 122 -19.49 9.17 2.04
N LYS A 123 -20.60 8.58 2.54
CA LYS A 123 -21.93 9.21 2.50
C LYS A 123 -21.96 10.51 3.32
N VAL A 124 -21.41 10.49 4.52
CA VAL A 124 -21.26 11.70 5.35
C VAL A 124 -20.43 12.78 4.63
N GLY A 125 -19.34 12.38 3.97
CA GLY A 125 -18.52 13.31 3.16
C GLY A 125 -19.29 13.94 2.00
N GLN A 126 -20.12 13.16 1.30
CA GLN A 126 -20.96 13.66 0.20
C GLN A 126 -22.01 14.65 0.72
N GLU A 127 -22.75 14.30 1.76
CA GLU A 127 -23.77 15.17 2.37
C GLU A 127 -23.16 16.49 2.87
N TRP A 128 -21.98 16.42 3.47
CA TRP A 128 -21.22 17.61 3.90
C TRP A 128 -20.79 18.45 2.69
N GLY A 129 -20.26 17.83 1.62
CA GLY A 129 -19.86 18.52 0.40
C GLY A 129 -21.02 19.24 -0.30
N GLU A 130 -22.19 18.60 -0.37
CA GLU A 130 -23.41 19.21 -0.92
C GLU A 130 -23.86 20.43 -0.09
N LYS A 131 -23.79 20.35 1.23
CA LYS A 131 -24.11 21.47 2.12
C LYS A 131 -23.16 22.65 1.87
N ILE A 132 -21.86 22.41 1.82
CA ILE A 132 -20.86 23.46 1.54
C ILE A 132 -21.08 24.06 0.14
N GLY A 133 -21.36 23.22 -0.86
CA GLY A 133 -21.66 23.70 -2.21
C GLY A 133 -22.87 24.63 -2.27
N LYS A 134 -23.96 24.31 -1.55
CA LYS A 134 -25.14 25.20 -1.46
C LYS A 134 -24.81 26.53 -0.78
N GLN A 135 -24.10 26.51 0.34
CA GLN A 135 -23.69 27.73 1.04
C GLN A 135 -22.81 28.63 0.17
N ALA A 136 -21.84 28.05 -0.53
CA ALA A 136 -20.97 28.81 -1.43
C ALA A 136 -21.75 29.43 -2.60
N ALA A 137 -22.72 28.71 -3.16
CA ALA A 137 -23.60 29.25 -4.21
C ALA A 137 -24.45 30.43 -3.73
N GLU A 138 -25.07 30.29 -2.55
CA GLU A 138 -25.88 31.37 -1.95
C GLU A 138 -25.04 32.63 -1.66
N GLU A 139 -23.85 32.47 -1.10
CA GLU A 139 -22.89 33.55 -0.84
C GLU A 139 -22.45 34.25 -2.14
N ALA A 140 -22.12 33.47 -3.17
CA ALA A 140 -21.71 33.99 -4.47
C ALA A 140 -22.84 34.79 -5.13
N GLU A 141 -24.10 34.29 -5.11
CA GLU A 141 -25.26 35.03 -5.61
C GLU A 141 -25.51 36.35 -4.86
N ALA A 142 -25.40 36.32 -3.54
CA ALA A 142 -25.55 37.52 -2.71
C ALA A 142 -24.50 38.57 -3.02
N GLU A 143 -23.25 38.18 -3.23
CA GLU A 143 -22.19 39.11 -3.65
C GLU A 143 -22.40 39.67 -5.06
N LEU A 144 -22.84 38.87 -6.01
CA LEU A 144 -23.13 39.32 -7.36
C LEU A 144 -24.28 40.34 -7.38
N LYS A 145 -25.34 40.09 -6.62
CA LYS A 145 -26.47 41.04 -6.47
C LYS A 145 -26.02 42.38 -5.88
N LYS A 146 -25.18 42.38 -4.86
CA LYS A 146 -24.60 43.61 -4.27
C LYS A 146 -23.77 44.39 -5.26
N LYS A 147 -22.91 43.73 -6.03
CA LYS A 147 -22.06 44.37 -7.06
C LYS A 147 -22.86 44.98 -8.20
N SER A 148 -23.97 44.36 -8.62
CA SER A 148 -24.86 44.90 -9.65
C SER A 148 -25.63 46.14 -9.17
N ALA A 149 -26.11 46.13 -7.91
CA ALA A 149 -26.80 47.26 -7.30
C ALA A 149 -25.92 48.49 -7.08
N THR A 150 -24.60 48.32 -6.93
CA THR A 150 -23.63 49.42 -6.72
C THR A 150 -23.17 50.07 -8.06
N LYS A 151 -23.49 49.47 -9.21
CA LYS A 151 -23.12 49.97 -10.55
C LYS A 151 -24.24 50.70 -11.26
N SER A 152 -25.45 50.77 -10.70
CA SER A 152 -26.61 51.55 -11.17
C SER A 152 -26.72 52.83 -10.41
#